data_083bf9d26b4b2b436eadca2feb562df6
#
_entry.id   083bf9d26b4b2b436eadca2feb562df6
#
_cell.length_a   1.000
_cell.length_b   1.000
_cell.length_c   1.000
_cell.angle_alpha   90.00
_cell.angle_beta   90.00
_cell.angle_gamma   90.00
#
_symmetry.space_group_name_H-M   'P 1'
#
loop_
_entity.id
_entity.type
_entity.pdbx_description
1 polymer ?
#
loop_
_entity_poly.entity_id
_entity_poly.type
_entity_poly.pdbx_seq_one_letter_code
_entity_poly.pdbx_strand_id
1 'polypeptide(L)'
;MIKIPIGIVDDKPQNRIFLRDRINYSDDIEVVLTATDGNDFLDQMKHLHQAKHPAVILMDLEMPGMNGIETVRITRQLYPSLFILMLTVFDDEDKIFEAIKAGASGYLLKDEKVSTIIDCIQHLFELGGAPMSPHIARKALEMLMVASIGSNEDTITEKNRYNLSNREMQVLKLTVDGHSYKEVAEKLYLSVHTVRKHIANIYQKLHVTSKALAIKIATKNNLL
;
A
#
# COMPACT_ATOMS: atom_id res chain seq x y z
N MET A 1 17.08 -18.56 23.23
CA MET A 1 17.22 -17.43 22.27
C MET A 1 16.19 -16.37 22.60
N ILE A 2 16.48 -15.11 22.40
CA ILE A 2 15.47 -14.03 22.59
C ILE A 2 14.58 -14.06 21.36
N LYS A 3 13.27 -14.23 21.56
CA LYS A 3 12.29 -14.24 20.47
C LYS A 3 12.10 -12.85 19.90
N ILE A 4 11.85 -12.74 18.58
CA ILE A 4 11.52 -11.48 17.91
C ILE A 4 10.09 -11.08 18.32
N PRO A 5 9.89 -9.97 19.04
CA PRO A 5 8.55 -9.53 19.42
C PRO A 5 7.86 -8.88 18.23
N ILE A 6 6.65 -9.35 17.89
CA ILE A 6 5.89 -8.78 16.78
C ILE A 6 4.48 -8.34 17.20
N GLY A 7 3.90 -7.43 16.41
CA GLY A 7 2.49 -7.07 16.50
C GLY A 7 1.73 -7.47 15.24
N ILE A 8 0.43 -7.71 15.37
CA ILE A 8 -0.49 -7.99 14.26
C ILE A 8 -1.64 -7.00 14.30
N VAL A 9 -1.83 -6.25 13.21
CA VAL A 9 -2.90 -5.26 13.06
C VAL A 9 -3.75 -5.63 11.84
N ASP A 10 -4.99 -6.06 12.07
CA ASP A 10 -5.92 -6.54 11.03
C ASP A 10 -7.35 -6.43 11.59
N ASP A 11 -8.30 -5.94 10.81
CA ASP A 11 -9.69 -5.76 11.27
C ASP A 11 -10.43 -7.08 11.51
N LYS A 12 -10.02 -8.16 10.83
CA LYS A 12 -10.68 -9.46 10.89
C LYS A 12 -10.15 -10.33 12.03
N PRO A 13 -10.96 -10.66 13.05
CA PRO A 13 -10.52 -11.50 14.17
C PRO A 13 -9.94 -12.86 13.72
N GLN A 14 -10.52 -13.46 12.67
CA GLN A 14 -10.05 -14.75 12.13
C GLN A 14 -8.61 -14.66 11.63
N ASN A 15 -8.24 -13.57 10.94
CA ASN A 15 -6.87 -13.37 10.46
C ASN A 15 -5.89 -13.21 11.62
N ARG A 16 -6.24 -12.37 12.63
CA ARG A 16 -5.40 -12.16 13.80
C ARG A 16 -5.15 -13.47 14.57
N ILE A 17 -6.21 -14.26 14.80
CA ILE A 17 -6.10 -15.55 15.48
C ILE A 17 -5.26 -16.51 14.64
N PHE A 18 -5.55 -16.66 13.35
CA PHE A 18 -4.82 -17.55 12.45
C PHE A 18 -3.32 -17.23 12.41
N LEU A 19 -2.96 -15.96 12.19
CA LEU A 19 -1.56 -15.53 12.13
C LEU A 19 -0.87 -15.73 13.49
N ARG A 20 -1.49 -15.28 14.58
CA ARG A 20 -0.94 -15.45 15.93
C ARG A 20 -0.66 -16.93 16.25
N ASP A 21 -1.64 -17.79 16.03
CA ASP A 21 -1.52 -19.19 16.38
C ASP A 21 -0.44 -19.87 15.53
N ARG A 22 -0.36 -19.56 14.23
CA ARG A 22 0.64 -20.14 13.32
C ARG A 22 2.05 -19.60 13.54
N ILE A 23 2.20 -18.31 13.80
CA ILE A 23 3.50 -17.69 14.04
C ILE A 23 4.07 -18.10 15.39
N ASN A 24 3.24 -18.25 16.43
CA ASN A 24 3.68 -18.72 17.74
C ASN A 24 4.17 -20.18 17.78
N TYR A 25 3.97 -20.95 16.68
CA TYR A 25 4.64 -22.26 16.53
C TYR A 25 6.14 -22.12 16.21
N SER A 26 6.59 -20.94 15.79
CA SER A 26 8.03 -20.66 15.62
C SER A 26 8.67 -20.42 16.99
N ASP A 27 9.83 -21.03 17.20
CA ASP A 27 10.61 -20.82 18.41
C ASP A 27 11.28 -19.43 18.48
N ASP A 28 11.37 -18.73 17.34
CA ASP A 28 12.13 -17.48 17.19
C ASP A 28 11.27 -16.23 17.26
N ILE A 29 9.93 -16.36 17.21
CA ILE A 29 9.01 -15.20 17.14
C ILE A 29 7.96 -15.30 18.25
N GLU A 30 7.55 -14.14 18.78
CA GLU A 30 6.48 -14.03 19.76
C GLU A 30 5.54 -12.89 19.38
N VAL A 31 4.23 -13.18 19.33
CA VAL A 31 3.20 -12.14 19.12
C VAL A 31 2.90 -11.48 20.46
N VAL A 32 3.37 -10.24 20.63
CA VAL A 32 3.23 -9.44 21.87
C VAL A 32 2.09 -8.44 21.84
N LEU A 33 1.56 -8.14 20.64
CA LEU A 33 0.49 -7.16 20.44
C LEU A 33 -0.45 -7.62 19.32
N THR A 34 -1.77 -7.43 19.50
CA THR A 34 -2.76 -7.56 18.43
C THR A 34 -3.72 -6.38 18.49
N ALA A 35 -4.00 -5.75 17.35
CA ALA A 35 -4.89 -4.61 17.27
C ALA A 35 -5.90 -4.78 16.11
N THR A 36 -7.04 -4.09 16.21
CA THR A 36 -8.14 -4.19 15.26
C THR A 36 -8.06 -3.17 14.13
N ASP A 37 -7.35 -2.06 14.35
CA ASP A 37 -7.14 -0.98 13.40
C ASP A 37 -5.95 -0.10 13.84
N GLY A 38 -5.66 0.95 13.06
CA GLY A 38 -4.54 1.85 13.35
C GLY A 38 -4.70 2.64 14.64
N ASN A 39 -5.92 3.03 15.02
CA ASN A 39 -6.16 3.78 16.26
C ASN A 39 -5.91 2.89 17.48
N ASP A 40 -6.48 1.66 17.49
CA ASP A 40 -6.27 0.67 18.53
C ASP A 40 -4.78 0.35 18.68
N PHE A 41 -4.07 0.15 17.56
CA PHE A 41 -2.63 -0.08 17.56
C PHE A 41 -1.86 1.08 18.21
N LEU A 42 -2.08 2.31 17.77
CA LEU A 42 -1.35 3.47 18.29
C LEU A 42 -1.67 3.72 19.79
N ASP A 43 -2.90 3.44 20.21
CA ASP A 43 -3.29 3.58 21.61
C ASP A 43 -2.62 2.52 22.49
N GLN A 44 -2.60 1.26 22.06
CA GLN A 44 -1.87 0.21 22.75
C GLN A 44 -0.37 0.53 22.86
N MET A 45 0.26 1.01 21.79
CA MET A 45 1.68 1.39 21.77
C MET A 45 2.02 2.49 22.77
N LYS A 46 1.13 3.47 23.00
CA LYS A 46 1.33 4.53 24.01
C LYS A 46 1.37 3.99 25.44
N HIS A 47 0.56 2.97 25.71
CA HIS A 47 0.44 2.40 27.05
C HIS A 47 1.43 1.26 27.31
N LEU A 48 2.03 0.71 26.27
CA LEU A 48 3.00 -0.38 26.40
C LEU A 48 4.36 0.18 26.85
N HIS A 49 4.98 -0.46 27.84
CA HIS A 49 6.35 -0.08 28.22
C HIS A 49 7.31 -0.33 27.07
N GLN A 50 8.24 0.59 26.80
CA GLN A 50 9.14 0.53 25.64
C GLN A 50 9.89 -0.81 25.48
N ALA A 51 10.30 -1.45 26.58
CA ALA A 51 10.95 -2.76 26.53
C ALA A 51 10.06 -3.92 26.04
N LYS A 52 8.74 -3.67 25.93
CA LYS A 52 7.75 -4.63 25.41
C LYS A 52 7.20 -4.25 24.03
N HIS A 53 7.74 -3.19 23.43
CA HIS A 53 7.33 -2.81 22.09
C HIS A 53 7.68 -3.92 21.10
N PRO A 54 6.81 -4.21 20.14
CA PRO A 54 7.15 -5.09 19.02
C PRO A 54 8.31 -4.50 18.22
N ALA A 55 9.12 -5.35 17.60
CA ALA A 55 10.17 -4.95 16.67
C ALA A 55 9.64 -4.90 15.23
N VAL A 56 8.68 -5.76 14.90
CA VAL A 56 8.05 -5.86 13.58
C VAL A 56 6.52 -5.84 13.74
N ILE A 57 5.83 -5.10 12.90
CA ILE A 57 4.36 -5.11 12.79
C ILE A 57 3.94 -5.72 11.46
N LEU A 58 3.06 -6.71 11.53
CA LEU A 58 2.25 -7.14 10.39
C LEU A 58 1.02 -6.25 10.32
N MET A 59 0.90 -5.46 9.26
CA MET A 59 -0.13 -4.42 9.12
C MET A 59 -1.02 -4.69 7.94
N ASP A 60 -2.33 -4.87 8.17
CA ASP A 60 -3.27 -4.86 7.06
C ASP A 60 -3.41 -3.45 6.47
N LEU A 61 -3.74 -3.40 5.20
CA LEU A 61 -3.88 -2.15 4.48
C LEU A 61 -5.26 -1.52 4.66
N GLU A 62 -6.32 -2.30 4.51
CA GLU A 62 -7.69 -1.81 4.60
C GLU A 62 -8.34 -2.24 5.92
N MET A 63 -8.53 -1.28 6.79
CA MET A 63 -9.20 -1.43 8.08
C MET A 63 -10.21 -0.30 8.26
N PRO A 64 -11.35 -0.54 8.95
CA PRO A 64 -12.27 0.53 9.33
C PRO A 64 -11.58 1.58 10.21
N GLY A 65 -11.94 2.84 10.05
CA GLY A 65 -11.30 3.94 10.79
C GLY A 65 -9.96 4.32 10.20
N MET A 66 -8.87 4.21 10.96
CA MET A 66 -7.53 4.48 10.48
C MET A 66 -6.97 3.29 9.70
N ASN A 67 -6.74 3.47 8.40
CA ASN A 67 -6.19 2.45 7.52
C ASN A 67 -4.68 2.21 7.75
N GLY A 68 -4.14 1.12 7.13
CA GLY A 68 -2.75 0.74 7.32
C GLY A 68 -1.75 1.78 6.82
N ILE A 69 -1.99 2.44 5.69
CA ILE A 69 -1.08 3.45 5.12
C ILE A 69 -0.96 4.68 6.04
N GLU A 70 -2.10 5.16 6.54
CA GLU A 70 -2.13 6.27 7.48
C GLU A 70 -1.43 5.90 8.79
N THR A 71 -1.68 4.67 9.28
CA THR A 71 -1.02 4.12 10.47
C THR A 71 0.50 4.05 10.29
N VAL A 72 0.99 3.57 9.14
CA VAL A 72 2.44 3.54 8.81
C VAL A 72 3.03 4.94 8.88
N ARG A 73 2.38 5.94 8.28
CA ARG A 73 2.88 7.32 8.25
C ARG A 73 3.05 7.91 9.66
N ILE A 74 2.05 7.70 10.53
CA ILE A 74 2.10 8.17 11.92
C ILE A 74 3.16 7.38 12.71
N THR A 75 3.18 6.06 12.54
CA THR A 75 4.10 5.18 13.26
C THR A 75 5.56 5.51 12.94
N ARG A 76 5.88 5.85 11.68
CA ARG A 76 7.23 6.27 11.31
C ARG A 76 7.71 7.53 12.00
N GLN A 77 6.80 8.44 12.31
CA GLN A 77 7.13 9.66 13.05
C GLN A 77 7.34 9.38 14.55
N LEU A 78 6.51 8.52 15.14
CA LEU A 78 6.53 8.25 16.59
C LEU A 78 7.53 7.15 16.97
N TYR A 79 7.70 6.14 16.11
CA TYR A 79 8.50 4.94 16.36
C TYR A 79 9.38 4.62 15.13
N PRO A 80 10.40 5.43 14.82
CA PRO A 80 11.17 5.31 13.57
C PRO A 80 11.95 4.00 13.43
N SER A 81 12.29 3.35 14.54
CA SER A 81 12.99 2.05 14.56
C SER A 81 12.09 0.84 14.36
N LEU A 82 10.76 1.01 14.41
CA LEU A 82 9.81 -0.07 14.26
C LEU A 82 9.69 -0.49 12.79
N PHE A 83 9.89 -1.76 12.48
CA PHE A 83 9.67 -2.28 11.15
C PHE A 83 8.18 -2.54 10.90
N ILE A 84 7.67 -2.15 9.73
CA ILE A 84 6.28 -2.37 9.34
C ILE A 84 6.23 -3.15 8.04
N LEU A 85 5.75 -4.38 8.11
CA LEU A 85 5.54 -5.28 7.00
C LEU A 85 4.05 -5.27 6.65
N MET A 86 3.70 -4.68 5.51
CA MET A 86 2.32 -4.73 5.02
C MET A 86 1.95 -6.17 4.67
N LEU A 87 0.79 -6.62 5.14
CA LEU A 87 0.26 -7.96 4.86
C LEU A 87 -1.21 -7.83 4.45
N THR A 88 -1.50 -7.91 3.15
CA THR A 88 -2.80 -7.56 2.60
C THR A 88 -3.21 -8.43 1.42
N VAL A 89 -4.48 -8.41 1.07
CA VAL A 89 -5.02 -9.04 -0.15
C VAL A 89 -4.88 -8.16 -1.40
N PHE A 90 -4.45 -6.91 -1.24
CA PHE A 90 -4.41 -5.93 -2.32
C PHE A 90 -3.03 -5.90 -3.00
N ASP A 91 -3.05 -5.98 -4.32
CA ASP A 91 -1.88 -5.87 -5.20
C ASP A 91 -1.96 -4.65 -6.15
N ASP A 92 -2.82 -3.67 -5.79
CA ASP A 92 -3.03 -2.44 -6.54
C ASP A 92 -1.76 -1.56 -6.49
N GLU A 93 -1.31 -1.10 -7.66
CA GLU A 93 -0.07 -0.33 -7.79
C GLU A 93 -0.06 0.95 -6.97
N ASP A 94 -1.18 1.69 -6.97
CA ASP A 94 -1.26 2.96 -6.24
C ASP A 94 -1.12 2.73 -4.73
N LYS A 95 -1.74 1.66 -4.19
CA LYS A 95 -1.65 1.30 -2.77
C LYS A 95 -0.25 0.83 -2.37
N ILE A 96 0.41 0.04 -3.23
CA ILE A 96 1.81 -0.38 -3.01
C ILE A 96 2.71 0.85 -2.92
N PHE A 97 2.57 1.77 -3.88
CA PHE A 97 3.35 3.00 -3.93
C PHE A 97 3.11 3.90 -2.71
N GLU A 98 1.85 4.10 -2.33
CA GLU A 98 1.50 4.87 -1.14
C GLU A 98 2.05 4.26 0.14
N ALA A 99 2.00 2.93 0.30
CA ALA A 99 2.57 2.23 1.45
C ALA A 99 4.09 2.39 1.53
N ILE A 100 4.81 2.25 0.41
CA ILE A 100 6.26 2.46 0.32
C ILE A 100 6.60 3.92 0.67
N LYS A 101 5.88 4.90 0.11
CA LYS A 101 6.08 6.33 0.41
C LYS A 101 5.75 6.68 1.86
N ALA A 102 4.78 6.00 2.47
CA ALA A 102 4.48 6.16 3.89
C ALA A 102 5.59 5.62 4.80
N GLY A 103 6.49 4.78 4.27
CA GLY A 103 7.63 4.21 4.97
C GLY A 103 7.45 2.75 5.40
N ALA A 104 6.58 1.99 4.74
CA ALA A 104 6.51 0.54 4.96
C ALA A 104 7.88 -0.10 4.71
N SER A 105 8.25 -1.06 5.56
CA SER A 105 9.54 -1.77 5.47
C SER A 105 9.49 -2.94 4.51
N GLY A 106 8.30 -3.41 4.17
CA GLY A 106 8.08 -4.49 3.21
C GLY A 106 6.60 -4.63 2.88
N TYR A 107 6.28 -5.49 1.90
CA TYR A 107 4.92 -5.69 1.43
C TYR A 107 4.69 -7.12 0.96
N LEU A 108 3.82 -7.86 1.63
CA LEU A 108 3.46 -9.24 1.33
C LEU A 108 1.96 -9.35 1.04
N LEU A 109 1.61 -10.33 0.22
CA LEU A 109 0.23 -10.72 0.03
C LEU A 109 -0.21 -11.72 1.11
N LYS A 110 -1.47 -11.69 1.52
CA LYS A 110 -2.04 -12.59 2.56
C LYS A 110 -2.15 -14.06 2.11
N ASP A 111 -1.99 -14.35 0.83
CA ASP A 111 -1.95 -15.70 0.28
C ASP A 111 -0.55 -16.34 0.36
N GLU A 112 0.46 -15.60 0.82
CA GLU A 112 1.78 -16.16 1.09
C GLU A 112 1.72 -17.23 2.20
N LYS A 113 2.61 -18.23 2.07
CA LYS A 113 2.74 -19.25 3.11
C LYS A 113 3.22 -18.63 4.43
N VAL A 114 2.71 -19.12 5.55
CA VAL A 114 3.14 -18.62 6.87
C VAL A 114 4.65 -18.78 7.09
N SER A 115 5.28 -19.84 6.54
CA SER A 115 6.75 -19.97 6.57
C SER A 115 7.45 -18.82 5.86
N THR A 116 6.96 -18.39 4.70
CA THR A 116 7.50 -17.22 3.97
C THR A 116 7.34 -15.94 4.79
N ILE A 117 6.21 -15.75 5.47
CA ILE A 117 5.99 -14.59 6.35
C ILE A 117 6.99 -14.60 7.51
N ILE A 118 7.23 -15.75 8.12
CA ILE A 118 8.22 -15.95 9.21
C ILE A 118 9.63 -15.61 8.71
N ASP A 119 10.05 -16.15 7.56
CA ASP A 119 11.34 -15.85 6.94
C ASP A 119 11.50 -14.36 6.67
N CYS A 120 10.46 -13.70 6.17
CA CYS A 120 10.46 -12.27 5.92
C CYS A 120 10.58 -11.44 7.21
N ILE A 121 9.92 -11.84 8.30
CA ILE A 121 10.05 -11.19 9.62
C ILE A 121 11.49 -11.28 10.12
N GLN A 122 12.10 -12.47 10.06
CA GLN A 122 13.47 -12.70 10.48
C GLN A 122 14.47 -11.89 9.65
N HIS A 123 14.39 -11.95 8.32
CA HIS A 123 15.24 -11.16 7.42
C HIS A 123 15.08 -9.65 7.65
N LEU A 124 13.86 -9.18 7.88
CA LEU A 124 13.61 -7.76 8.13
C LEU A 124 14.24 -7.31 9.45
N PHE A 125 14.10 -8.13 10.50
CA PHE A 125 14.64 -7.83 11.81
C PHE A 125 16.17 -7.91 11.87
N GLU A 126 16.77 -8.95 11.26
CA GLU A 126 18.22 -9.20 11.32
C GLU A 126 19.02 -8.34 10.34
N LEU A 127 18.51 -8.15 9.13
CA LEU A 127 19.24 -7.55 8.01
C LEU A 127 18.71 -6.17 7.61
N GLY A 128 17.57 -5.74 8.12
CA GLY A 128 16.95 -4.48 7.73
C GLY A 128 16.51 -4.45 6.25
N GLY A 129 16.29 -5.62 5.64
CA GLY A 129 15.89 -5.75 4.25
C GLY A 129 14.51 -5.15 3.97
N ALA A 130 14.05 -5.24 2.72
CA ALA A 130 12.72 -4.84 2.29
C ALA A 130 11.99 -6.04 1.65
N PRO A 131 11.51 -7.01 2.44
CA PRO A 131 10.87 -8.20 1.90
C PRO A 131 9.59 -7.84 1.14
N MET A 132 9.48 -8.39 -0.06
CA MET A 132 8.31 -8.21 -0.92
C MET A 132 7.97 -9.54 -1.59
N SER A 133 6.67 -9.83 -1.73
CA SER A 133 6.24 -10.91 -2.62
C SER A 133 6.78 -10.66 -4.03
N PRO A 134 7.19 -11.68 -4.79
CA PRO A 134 7.83 -11.49 -6.10
C PRO A 134 7.02 -10.62 -7.06
N HIS A 135 5.70 -10.77 -7.04
CA HIS A 135 4.77 -9.96 -7.84
C HIS A 135 4.80 -8.48 -7.42
N ILE A 136 4.84 -8.21 -6.11
CA ILE A 136 4.91 -6.86 -5.56
C ILE A 136 6.26 -6.21 -5.88
N ALA A 137 7.36 -6.94 -5.73
CA ALA A 137 8.70 -6.45 -6.07
C ALA A 137 8.79 -6.02 -7.55
N ARG A 138 8.22 -6.81 -8.46
CA ARG A 138 8.16 -6.47 -9.89
C ARG A 138 7.37 -5.18 -10.12
N LYS A 139 6.19 -5.05 -9.53
CA LYS A 139 5.38 -3.81 -9.64
C LYS A 139 6.12 -2.59 -9.09
N ALA A 140 6.77 -2.74 -7.94
CA ALA A 140 7.56 -1.65 -7.35
C ALA A 140 8.72 -1.20 -8.27
N LEU A 141 9.42 -2.15 -8.91
CA LEU A 141 10.48 -1.83 -9.89
C LEU A 141 9.91 -1.14 -11.14
N GLU A 142 8.78 -1.60 -11.66
CA GLU A 142 8.12 -0.95 -12.82
C GLU A 142 7.73 0.50 -12.49
N MET A 143 7.22 0.74 -11.28
CA MET A 143 6.92 2.11 -10.81
C MET A 143 8.17 2.99 -10.71
N LEU A 144 9.30 2.46 -10.20
CA LEU A 144 10.56 3.19 -10.12
C LEU A 144 11.10 3.53 -11.52
N MET A 145 10.98 2.62 -12.49
CA MET A 145 11.37 2.87 -13.87
C MET A 145 10.54 4.02 -14.48
N VAL A 146 9.21 4.01 -14.26
CA VAL A 146 8.32 5.08 -14.75
C VAL A 146 8.65 6.41 -14.07
N ALA A 147 8.90 6.41 -12.77
CA ALA A 147 9.28 7.61 -12.02
C ALA A 147 10.66 8.16 -12.47
N SER A 148 11.62 7.28 -12.81
CA SER A 148 12.96 7.68 -13.28
C SER A 148 12.93 8.27 -14.70
N ILE A 149 12.01 7.85 -15.55
CA ILE A 149 11.85 8.42 -16.91
C ILE A 149 11.16 9.80 -16.83
N GLY A 150 10.37 10.05 -15.77
CA GLY A 150 9.71 11.34 -15.53
C GLY A 150 10.56 12.39 -14.81
N SER A 151 11.79 12.07 -14.37
CA SER A 151 12.62 12.98 -13.57
C SER A 151 13.54 13.93 -14.39
N ASN A 152 13.39 13.97 -15.71
CA ASN A 152 14.02 14.99 -16.55
C ASN A 152 12.96 15.96 -17.08
N GLU A 153 12.34 16.73 -16.19
CA GLU A 153 11.85 18.06 -16.52
C GLU A 153 11.29 18.71 -15.25
N ASP A 154 12.05 19.69 -14.74
CA ASP A 154 11.58 20.72 -13.83
C ASP A 154 10.39 21.47 -14.46
N THR A 155 9.18 21.05 -14.14
CA THR A 155 8.01 21.91 -14.18
C THR A 155 6.96 21.36 -13.23
N ILE A 156 6.99 21.83 -11.98
CA ILE A 156 5.81 21.86 -11.12
C ILE A 156 4.84 22.83 -11.79
N THR A 157 4.14 22.34 -12.78
CA THR A 157 3.05 23.07 -13.41
C THR A 157 1.75 22.74 -12.69
N GLU A 158 0.85 23.70 -12.66
CA GLU A 158 -0.54 23.70 -12.16
C GLU A 158 -1.41 22.49 -12.59
N LYS A 159 -0.82 21.48 -13.24
CA LYS A 159 -1.47 20.34 -13.90
C LYS A 159 -2.10 19.32 -12.95
N ASN A 160 -1.72 19.27 -11.67
CA ASN A 160 -2.31 18.29 -10.75
C ASN A 160 -3.29 18.86 -9.72
N ARG A 161 -4.06 19.88 -10.12
CA ARG A 161 -5.10 20.53 -9.30
C ARG A 161 -6.15 19.56 -8.76
N TYR A 162 -6.29 18.39 -9.36
CA TYR A 162 -7.29 17.39 -9.00
C TYR A 162 -6.72 16.15 -8.32
N ASN A 163 -5.43 16.14 -7.95
CA ASN A 163 -4.75 15.00 -7.32
C ASN A 163 -4.96 13.67 -8.06
N LEU A 164 -4.91 13.70 -9.39
CA LEU A 164 -4.93 12.49 -10.19
C LEU A 164 -3.58 11.77 -10.08
N SER A 165 -3.60 10.47 -9.83
CA SER A 165 -2.38 9.65 -9.89
C SER A 165 -1.85 9.58 -11.32
N ASN A 166 -0.57 9.21 -11.48
CA ASN A 166 0.03 9.02 -12.81
C ASN A 166 -0.77 8.01 -13.64
N ARG A 167 -1.31 6.97 -13.01
CA ARG A 167 -2.10 5.94 -13.67
C ARG A 167 -3.46 6.46 -14.11
N GLU A 168 -4.13 7.22 -13.26
CA GLU A 168 -5.38 7.90 -13.60
C GLU A 168 -5.18 8.90 -14.72
N MET A 169 -4.04 9.60 -14.75
CA MET A 169 -3.68 10.52 -15.82
C MET A 169 -3.48 9.79 -17.16
N GLN A 170 -2.80 8.63 -17.18
CA GLN A 170 -2.66 7.80 -18.37
C GLN A 170 -4.00 7.30 -18.89
N VAL A 171 -4.87 6.81 -17.98
CA VAL A 171 -6.22 6.34 -18.32
C VAL A 171 -7.07 7.51 -18.85
N LEU A 172 -6.99 8.68 -18.23
CA LEU A 172 -7.70 9.88 -18.67
C LEU A 172 -7.25 10.31 -20.07
N LYS A 173 -5.93 10.34 -20.32
CA LYS A 173 -5.35 10.70 -21.62
C LYS A 173 -5.89 9.80 -22.73
N LEU A 174 -5.77 8.49 -22.60
CA LEU A 174 -6.30 7.54 -23.59
C LEU A 174 -7.83 7.65 -23.76
N THR A 175 -8.55 8.00 -22.67
CA THR A 175 -9.99 8.24 -22.71
C THR A 175 -10.33 9.50 -23.49
N VAL A 176 -9.54 10.57 -23.38
CA VAL A 176 -9.66 11.82 -24.15
C VAL A 176 -9.30 11.59 -25.61
N ASP A 177 -8.28 10.77 -25.90
CA ASP A 177 -7.89 10.33 -27.24
C ASP A 177 -8.95 9.45 -27.94
N GLY A 178 -10.07 9.16 -27.28
CA GLY A 178 -11.21 8.47 -27.84
C GLY A 178 -11.21 6.96 -27.68
N HIS A 179 -10.21 6.37 -27.01
CA HIS A 179 -10.14 4.92 -26.82
C HIS A 179 -11.28 4.37 -25.95
N SER A 180 -11.74 3.18 -26.31
CA SER A 180 -12.67 2.38 -25.48
C SER A 180 -11.95 1.81 -24.27
N TYR A 181 -12.69 1.44 -23.22
CA TYR A 181 -12.11 0.84 -22.02
C TYR A 181 -11.36 -0.47 -22.30
N LYS A 182 -11.72 -1.19 -23.36
CA LYS A 182 -11.01 -2.39 -23.80
C LYS A 182 -9.66 -2.04 -24.40
N GLU A 183 -9.60 -1.05 -25.29
CA GLU A 183 -8.35 -0.58 -25.88
C GLU A 183 -7.42 0.08 -24.85
N VAL A 184 -7.98 0.83 -23.88
CA VAL A 184 -7.22 1.35 -22.75
C VAL A 184 -6.62 0.22 -21.92
N ALA A 185 -7.40 -0.84 -21.64
CA ALA A 185 -6.92 -2.00 -20.92
C ALA A 185 -5.77 -2.72 -21.64
N GLU A 186 -5.90 -2.93 -22.94
CA GLU A 186 -4.86 -3.52 -23.79
C GLU A 186 -3.58 -2.68 -23.83
N LYS A 187 -3.70 -1.36 -24.05
CA LYS A 187 -2.56 -0.44 -24.13
C LYS A 187 -1.81 -0.28 -22.81
N LEU A 188 -2.52 -0.37 -21.70
CA LEU A 188 -1.94 -0.20 -20.37
C LEU A 188 -1.65 -1.52 -19.65
N TYR A 189 -1.87 -2.66 -20.30
CA TYR A 189 -1.71 -4.01 -19.73
C TYR A 189 -2.53 -4.22 -18.45
N LEU A 190 -3.78 -3.72 -18.45
CA LEU A 190 -4.73 -3.81 -17.34
C LEU A 190 -5.94 -4.70 -17.70
N SER A 191 -6.69 -5.11 -16.69
CA SER A 191 -8.03 -5.65 -16.91
C SER A 191 -9.03 -4.51 -17.22
N VAL A 192 -10.08 -4.81 -18.01
CA VAL A 192 -11.18 -3.84 -18.26
C VAL A 192 -11.84 -3.43 -16.95
N HIS A 193 -11.87 -4.32 -15.96
CA HIS A 193 -12.40 -4.04 -14.62
C HIS A 193 -11.54 -2.98 -13.90
N THR A 194 -10.22 -3.11 -13.95
CA THR A 194 -9.28 -2.14 -13.37
C THR A 194 -9.41 -0.78 -14.03
N VAL A 195 -9.53 -0.74 -15.38
CA VAL A 195 -9.76 0.53 -16.09
C VAL A 195 -11.06 1.20 -15.63
N ARG A 196 -12.15 0.45 -15.46
CA ARG A 196 -13.42 1.00 -14.94
C ARG A 196 -13.25 1.57 -13.54
N LYS A 197 -12.48 0.92 -12.68
CA LYS A 197 -12.18 1.41 -11.32
C LYS A 197 -11.41 2.75 -11.37
N HIS A 198 -10.36 2.84 -12.20
CA HIS A 198 -9.66 4.11 -12.41
C HIS A 198 -10.56 5.21 -12.95
N ILE A 199 -11.45 4.91 -13.91
CA ILE A 199 -12.43 5.88 -14.43
C ILE A 199 -13.37 6.37 -13.33
N ALA A 200 -13.86 5.49 -12.45
CA ALA A 200 -14.70 5.88 -11.33
C ALA A 200 -13.95 6.84 -10.37
N ASN A 201 -12.71 6.53 -10.03
CA ASN A 201 -11.86 7.39 -9.20
C ASN A 201 -11.59 8.74 -9.86
N ILE A 202 -11.30 8.76 -11.18
CA ILE A 202 -11.14 10.00 -11.96
C ILE A 202 -12.40 10.85 -11.87
N TYR A 203 -13.58 10.26 -12.06
CA TYR A 203 -14.84 11.01 -11.98
C TYR A 203 -15.06 11.61 -10.59
N GLN A 204 -14.75 10.87 -9.54
CA GLN A 204 -14.83 11.34 -8.17
C GLN A 204 -13.87 12.53 -7.93
N LYS A 205 -12.61 12.42 -8.36
CA LYS A 205 -11.59 13.46 -8.18
C LYS A 205 -11.85 14.71 -9.03
N LEU A 206 -12.40 14.54 -10.24
CA LEU A 206 -12.81 15.64 -11.10
C LEU A 206 -14.19 16.22 -10.74
N HIS A 207 -14.90 15.65 -9.77
CA HIS A 207 -16.28 16.01 -9.39
C HIS A 207 -17.25 15.97 -10.58
N VAL A 208 -17.18 14.92 -11.41
CA VAL A 208 -18.04 14.73 -12.59
C VAL A 208 -18.74 13.39 -12.56
N THR A 209 -19.83 13.28 -13.34
CA THR A 209 -20.66 12.08 -13.39
C THR A 209 -20.65 11.36 -14.74
N SER A 210 -19.89 11.87 -15.72
CA SER A 210 -19.89 11.29 -17.06
C SER A 210 -18.54 11.45 -17.79
N LYS A 211 -18.28 10.54 -18.77
CA LYS A 211 -17.11 10.58 -19.65
C LYS A 211 -16.99 11.93 -20.35
N ALA A 212 -18.10 12.45 -20.88
CA ALA A 212 -18.11 13.72 -21.61
C ALA A 212 -17.67 14.92 -20.74
N LEU A 213 -18.13 14.94 -19.46
CA LEU A 213 -17.72 15.98 -18.52
C LEU A 213 -16.25 15.86 -18.13
N ALA A 214 -15.76 14.63 -17.91
CA ALA A 214 -14.36 14.39 -17.61
C ALA A 214 -13.44 14.86 -18.77
N ILE A 215 -13.78 14.52 -20.01
CA ILE A 215 -13.07 14.99 -21.21
C ILE A 215 -13.08 16.53 -21.28
N LYS A 216 -14.24 17.15 -21.08
CA LYS A 216 -14.40 18.62 -21.11
C LYS A 216 -13.50 19.31 -20.06
N ILE A 217 -13.45 18.77 -18.83
CA ILE A 217 -12.58 19.33 -17.79
C ILE A 217 -11.11 19.12 -18.11
N ALA A 218 -10.72 17.93 -18.56
CA ALA A 218 -9.35 17.62 -18.93
C ALA A 218 -8.81 18.55 -20.02
N THR A 219 -9.61 18.79 -21.06
CA THR A 219 -9.26 19.69 -22.18
C THR A 219 -9.26 21.16 -21.77
N LYS A 220 -10.30 21.60 -20.99
CA LYS A 220 -10.41 23.01 -20.57
C LYS A 220 -9.28 23.45 -19.64
N ASN A 221 -8.82 22.55 -18.76
CA ASN A 221 -7.81 22.86 -17.74
C ASN A 221 -6.39 22.40 -18.14
N ASN A 222 -6.18 22.00 -19.38
CA ASN A 222 -4.88 21.59 -19.93
C ASN A 222 -4.21 20.51 -19.03
N LEU A 223 -4.97 19.51 -18.56
CA LEU A 223 -4.49 18.47 -17.65
C LEU A 223 -3.61 17.42 -18.35
N LEU A 224 -3.54 17.44 -19.68
CA LEU A 224 -2.89 16.42 -20.50
C LEU A 224 -1.73 16.99 -21.29
#